data_8c0a0a09f6b5394c402ad9643bd08a05
#
_entry.id   8c0a0a09f6b5394c402ad9643bd08a05
#
_cell.length_a   1.000
_cell.length_b   1.000
_cell.length_c   1.000
_cell.angle_alpha   90.00
_cell.angle_beta   90.00
_cell.angle_gamma   90.00
#
_symmetry.space_group_name_H-M   'P 1'
#
loop_
_entity.id
_entity.type
_entity.pdbx_description
1 polymer ?
#
loop_
_entity_poly.entity_id
_entity_poly.type
_entity_poly.pdbx_seq_one_letter_code
_entity_poly.pdbx_strand_id
1 'polypeptide(L)'
;MADFETPEIKEFIGIPALQEGSMAHSSPFIAYTDHQEALGYPGELVENWQQVALDKMDDLRSRYRSFQVFLDSCVKCGACTDKCHYFLGTSDPKNMPVARQDLLRKVYRRYFTFAGKYFPKLVGAEDLTEAVLDDWYSYFHQCSQCRRCSVFCPYGIDTAEISMAAREIMDAVGKGQKYCNEIIGKVFTVGNNLGLPGKALANVLEGLEEDVEDDTGVAVKFPLDVKGADILLVTPSADFFAEPHIDGLIGYAKVFHETGASWTLSTTASEAGNFGMFIGSYENMRRVSMRIRDAAKELGVKRIIFGECGHAWRIAYSFLNTLVGPFDFLDQSYPIPQHILEYTWGELEKGTLRINKEENDHMTLTFHDSCNVARGSRMGDYPGGQFDYPRNVIKAVCNNYVDMDPKTTKEATFCCGGGGGLLTDDLMEIRVKGVLPRATALKSVVENEGVTHMAAICAICKSQFTKTLPYYGFTMDQIVSVHQLVSEALVMKGSEQEAELDGTDGDDTEE
;
A
#
# COMPACT_ATOMS: atom_id res chain seq x y z
N MET A 1 10.57 15.26 -24.06
CA MET A 1 10.37 13.97 -23.37
C MET A 1 11.78 13.49 -23.11
N ALA A 2 12.14 13.28 -21.84
CA ALA A 2 13.40 12.61 -21.57
C ALA A 2 13.25 11.19 -22.15
N ASP A 3 14.15 10.81 -23.04
CA ASP A 3 14.27 9.45 -23.53
C ASP A 3 14.60 8.60 -22.31
N PHE A 4 13.64 7.79 -21.86
CA PHE A 4 13.91 6.80 -20.85
C PHE A 4 14.77 5.73 -21.53
N GLU A 5 16.08 5.79 -21.35
CA GLU A 5 16.89 4.61 -21.60
C GLU A 5 16.39 3.52 -20.67
N THR A 6 15.76 2.52 -21.27
CA THR A 6 15.25 1.35 -20.55
C THR A 6 16.48 0.57 -20.07
N PRO A 7 16.72 0.44 -18.76
CA PRO A 7 17.83 -0.40 -18.31
C PRO A 7 17.61 -1.82 -18.82
N GLU A 8 18.67 -2.44 -19.28
CA GLU A 8 18.63 -3.83 -19.71
C GLU A 8 18.21 -4.69 -18.52
N ILE A 9 17.06 -5.36 -18.64
CA ILE A 9 16.56 -6.24 -17.57
C ILE A 9 17.48 -7.47 -17.59
N LYS A 10 18.14 -7.73 -16.46
CA LYS A 10 18.94 -8.95 -16.29
C LYS A 10 18.04 -10.18 -16.44
N GLU A 11 18.64 -11.28 -16.85
CA GLU A 11 17.96 -12.57 -17.03
C GLU A 11 17.15 -12.92 -15.76
N PHE A 12 15.90 -13.33 -15.95
CA PHE A 12 14.98 -13.71 -14.86
C PHE A 12 15.30 -15.12 -14.33
N ILE A 13 16.47 -15.28 -13.74
CA ILE A 13 16.91 -16.58 -13.23
C ILE A 13 16.07 -17.00 -12.02
N GLY A 14 15.47 -18.18 -12.11
CA GLY A 14 14.70 -18.78 -11.02
C GLY A 14 13.29 -18.18 -10.81
N ILE A 15 12.83 -17.31 -11.71
CA ILE A 15 11.48 -16.76 -11.68
C ILE A 15 10.62 -17.51 -12.69
N PRO A 16 9.46 -18.03 -12.27
CA PRO A 16 8.48 -18.57 -13.20
C PRO A 16 8.06 -17.50 -14.21
N ALA A 17 8.17 -17.79 -15.49
CA ALA A 17 7.63 -16.92 -16.52
C ALA A 17 6.14 -16.75 -16.31
N LEU A 18 5.62 -15.52 -16.50
CA LEU A 18 4.20 -15.27 -16.51
C LEU A 18 3.62 -16.01 -17.72
N GLN A 19 2.95 -17.12 -17.50
CA GLN A 19 2.32 -17.91 -18.55
C GLN A 19 1.12 -17.15 -19.10
N GLU A 20 0.86 -17.28 -20.39
CA GLU A 20 -0.33 -16.74 -21.01
C GLU A 20 -1.56 -17.22 -20.23
N GLY A 21 -2.37 -16.28 -19.76
CA GLY A 21 -3.55 -16.58 -18.95
C GLY A 21 -3.29 -17.01 -17.52
N SER A 22 -2.07 -16.88 -16.97
CA SER A 22 -1.79 -17.27 -15.58
C SER A 22 -2.69 -16.58 -14.55
N MET A 23 -3.11 -15.35 -14.82
CA MET A 23 -4.12 -14.65 -14.00
C MET A 23 -5.55 -15.01 -14.40
N ALA A 24 -5.80 -15.34 -15.67
CA ALA A 24 -7.13 -15.72 -16.18
C ALA A 24 -7.53 -17.14 -15.79
N HIS A 25 -6.55 -18.03 -15.61
CA HIS A 25 -6.78 -19.43 -15.29
C HIS A 25 -6.56 -19.76 -13.81
N SER A 26 -6.30 -18.78 -12.96
CA SER A 26 -6.31 -19.03 -11.53
C SER A 26 -7.71 -19.46 -11.16
N SER A 27 -7.89 -20.75 -10.87
CA SER A 27 -9.17 -21.26 -10.36
C SER A 27 -9.63 -20.42 -9.18
N PRO A 28 -10.93 -20.21 -9.00
CA PRO A 28 -11.44 -19.63 -7.77
C PRO A 28 -10.81 -20.35 -6.60
N PHE A 29 -10.27 -19.61 -5.65
CA PHE A 29 -9.57 -20.18 -4.52
C PHE A 29 -10.56 -20.94 -3.63
N ILE A 30 -10.41 -22.24 -3.55
CA ILE A 30 -11.14 -23.10 -2.63
C ILE A 30 -10.21 -23.39 -1.45
N ALA A 31 -10.11 -22.46 -0.51
CA ALA A 31 -9.57 -22.76 0.82
C ALA A 31 -10.74 -22.72 1.79
N TYR A 32 -10.84 -23.63 2.69
CA TYR A 32 -11.78 -23.65 3.79
C TYR A 32 -13.18 -23.11 3.42
N THR A 33 -14.06 -23.99 2.97
CA THR A 33 -15.42 -23.67 2.49
C THR A 33 -16.16 -22.71 3.43
N ASP A 34 -16.07 -22.93 4.73
CA ASP A 34 -16.71 -22.09 5.76
C ASP A 34 -16.23 -20.63 5.70
N HIS A 35 -14.95 -20.40 5.40
CA HIS A 35 -14.42 -19.05 5.24
C HIS A 35 -14.90 -18.39 3.95
N GLN A 36 -15.05 -19.14 2.88
CA GLN A 36 -15.59 -18.62 1.62
C GLN A 36 -17.04 -18.23 1.79
N GLU A 37 -17.85 -19.06 2.43
CA GLU A 37 -19.25 -18.75 2.75
C GLU A 37 -19.34 -17.51 3.65
N ALA A 38 -18.52 -17.43 4.70
CA ALA A 38 -18.47 -16.28 5.59
C ALA A 38 -18.05 -14.99 4.88
N LEU A 39 -17.15 -15.08 3.87
CA LEU A 39 -16.72 -13.98 3.05
C LEU A 39 -17.67 -13.67 1.88
N GLY A 40 -18.64 -14.54 1.62
CA GLY A 40 -19.55 -14.40 0.49
C GLY A 40 -18.94 -14.72 -0.87
N TYR A 41 -17.90 -15.57 -0.91
CA TYR A 41 -17.24 -16.02 -2.16
C TYR A 41 -17.61 -17.47 -2.48
N PRO A 42 -18.27 -17.76 -3.61
CA PRO A 42 -18.39 -19.12 -4.09
C PRO A 42 -17.03 -19.63 -4.57
N GLY A 43 -16.73 -20.91 -4.38
CA GLY A 43 -15.49 -21.53 -4.82
C GLY A 43 -15.34 -21.68 -6.33
N GLU A 44 -16.44 -21.52 -7.08
CA GLU A 44 -16.54 -21.69 -8.53
C GLU A 44 -17.35 -20.53 -9.14
N LEU A 45 -17.37 -20.44 -10.47
CA LEU A 45 -18.29 -19.52 -11.14
C LEU A 45 -19.74 -19.86 -10.70
N VAL A 46 -20.44 -18.85 -10.23
CA VAL A 46 -21.83 -19.01 -9.80
C VAL A 46 -22.72 -19.43 -10.95
N GLU A 47 -23.77 -20.15 -10.67
CA GLU A 47 -24.81 -20.43 -11.64
C GLU A 47 -25.38 -19.13 -12.20
N ASN A 48 -25.60 -19.08 -13.50
CA ASN A 48 -26.05 -17.86 -14.21
C ASN A 48 -25.12 -16.64 -14.04
N TRP A 49 -23.82 -16.87 -13.93
CA TRP A 49 -22.79 -15.86 -13.68
C TRP A 49 -22.89 -14.63 -14.60
N GLN A 50 -23.30 -14.80 -15.86
CA GLN A 50 -23.47 -13.68 -16.81
C GLN A 50 -24.56 -12.72 -16.30
N GLN A 51 -25.71 -13.26 -15.85
CA GLN A 51 -26.79 -12.43 -15.31
C GLN A 51 -26.35 -11.75 -14.00
N VAL A 52 -25.66 -12.48 -13.12
CA VAL A 52 -25.10 -11.92 -11.88
C VAL A 52 -24.13 -10.79 -12.18
N ALA A 53 -23.26 -10.96 -13.16
CA ALA A 53 -22.33 -9.91 -13.59
C ALA A 53 -23.05 -8.66 -14.12
N LEU A 54 -24.10 -8.85 -14.93
CA LEU A 54 -24.89 -7.74 -15.48
C LEU A 54 -25.70 -7.03 -14.40
N ASP A 55 -26.32 -7.77 -13.48
CA ASP A 55 -27.06 -7.20 -12.35
C ASP A 55 -26.12 -6.40 -11.44
N LYS A 56 -24.91 -6.92 -11.19
CA LYS A 56 -23.88 -6.21 -10.43
C LYS A 56 -23.41 -4.94 -11.14
N MET A 57 -23.23 -4.99 -12.45
CA MET A 57 -22.89 -3.81 -13.25
C MET A 57 -24.00 -2.75 -13.21
N ASP A 58 -25.26 -3.15 -13.24
CA ASP A 58 -26.41 -2.23 -13.11
C ASP A 58 -26.51 -1.62 -11.72
N ASP A 59 -26.27 -2.40 -10.68
CA ASP A 59 -26.17 -1.94 -9.31
C ASP A 59 -25.07 -0.88 -9.15
N LEU A 60 -23.85 -1.16 -9.64
CA LEU A 60 -22.75 -0.21 -9.62
C LEU A 60 -23.07 1.09 -10.38
N ARG A 61 -23.69 0.97 -11.52
CA ARG A 61 -24.13 2.11 -12.33
C ARG A 61 -25.18 2.97 -11.61
N SER A 62 -26.07 2.34 -10.87
CA SER A 62 -27.14 3.04 -10.12
C SER A 62 -26.61 3.70 -8.85
N ARG A 63 -25.68 3.09 -8.15
CA ARG A 63 -25.08 3.61 -6.90
C ARG A 63 -24.02 4.67 -7.17
N TYR A 64 -23.14 4.45 -8.15
CA TYR A 64 -21.98 5.30 -8.40
C TYR A 64 -22.11 5.99 -9.76
N ARG A 65 -22.56 7.22 -9.74
CA ARG A 65 -22.68 8.02 -10.96
C ARG A 65 -21.36 8.21 -11.68
N SER A 66 -20.25 8.28 -10.95
CA SER A 66 -18.88 8.32 -11.49
C SER A 66 -18.62 7.17 -12.45
N PHE A 67 -19.03 5.97 -12.11
CA PHE A 67 -18.84 4.78 -12.94
C PHE A 67 -19.42 4.96 -14.35
N GLN A 68 -20.69 5.36 -14.45
CA GLN A 68 -21.32 5.62 -15.74
C GLN A 68 -20.66 6.80 -16.47
N VAL A 69 -20.43 7.91 -15.77
CA VAL A 69 -19.79 9.10 -16.36
C VAL A 69 -18.43 8.78 -16.94
N PHE A 70 -17.60 8.01 -16.24
CA PHE A 70 -16.26 7.61 -16.72
C PHE A 70 -16.33 6.73 -17.98
N LEU A 71 -17.30 5.80 -18.03
CA LEU A 71 -17.48 4.95 -19.22
C LEU A 71 -17.99 5.73 -20.44
N ASP A 72 -18.86 6.73 -20.21
CA ASP A 72 -19.45 7.51 -21.29
C ASP A 72 -18.55 8.67 -21.76
N SER A 73 -17.80 9.32 -20.84
CA SER A 73 -17.01 10.52 -21.14
C SER A 73 -15.66 10.26 -21.81
N CYS A 74 -15.17 9.03 -21.82
CA CYS A 74 -13.85 8.73 -22.40
C CYS A 74 -13.87 8.84 -23.93
N VAL A 75 -13.17 9.83 -24.46
CA VAL A 75 -13.02 10.08 -25.90
C VAL A 75 -11.81 9.37 -26.53
N LYS A 76 -11.12 8.49 -25.80
CA LYS A 76 -9.93 7.76 -26.25
C LYS A 76 -8.79 8.66 -26.75
N CYS A 77 -8.57 9.81 -26.10
CA CYS A 77 -7.55 10.78 -26.50
C CYS A 77 -6.11 10.28 -26.32
N GLY A 78 -5.89 9.19 -25.55
CA GLY A 78 -4.57 8.60 -25.31
C GLY A 78 -3.69 9.29 -24.27
N ALA A 79 -4.12 10.40 -23.65
CA ALA A 79 -3.32 11.15 -22.66
C ALA A 79 -2.87 10.32 -21.45
N CYS A 80 -3.54 9.20 -21.15
CA CYS A 80 -3.20 8.29 -20.06
C CYS A 80 -2.22 7.18 -20.47
N THR A 81 -1.92 6.99 -21.77
CA THR A 81 -1.17 5.83 -22.28
C THR A 81 0.21 5.72 -21.67
N ASP A 82 1.04 6.75 -21.81
CA ASP A 82 2.41 6.83 -21.31
C ASP A 82 2.49 7.10 -19.80
N LYS A 83 1.36 7.08 -19.11
CA LYS A 83 1.29 7.29 -17.66
C LYS A 83 1.21 5.96 -16.88
N CYS A 84 0.86 4.86 -17.56
CA CYS A 84 0.77 3.56 -16.93
C CYS A 84 2.14 2.87 -16.89
N HIS A 85 2.61 2.59 -15.68
CA HIS A 85 3.89 1.91 -15.48
C HIS A 85 3.89 0.48 -16.05
N TYR A 86 2.76 -0.23 -16.03
CA TYR A 86 2.66 -1.54 -16.66
C TYR A 86 2.70 -1.48 -18.18
N PHE A 87 2.06 -0.49 -18.79
CA PHE A 87 2.19 -0.30 -20.23
C PHE A 87 3.65 0.03 -20.61
N LEU A 88 4.31 0.91 -19.85
CA LEU A 88 5.71 1.27 -20.10
C LEU A 88 6.66 0.07 -19.93
N GLY A 89 6.40 -0.79 -18.96
CA GLY A 89 7.25 -1.95 -18.68
C GLY A 89 6.99 -3.17 -19.58
N THR A 90 5.73 -3.39 -19.99
CA THR A 90 5.33 -4.57 -20.77
C THR A 90 5.22 -4.31 -22.26
N SER A 91 5.03 -3.06 -22.68
CA SER A 91 4.66 -2.65 -24.04
C SER A 91 3.36 -3.32 -24.56
N ASP A 92 2.57 -3.96 -23.68
CA ASP A 92 1.31 -4.59 -24.06
C ASP A 92 0.21 -3.52 -24.23
N PRO A 93 -0.38 -3.37 -25.44
CA PRO A 93 -1.41 -2.36 -25.67
C PRO A 93 -2.65 -2.50 -24.78
N LYS A 94 -3.00 -3.70 -24.31
CA LYS A 94 -4.12 -3.93 -23.41
C LYS A 94 -3.84 -3.36 -21.99
N ASN A 95 -2.58 -3.12 -21.62
CA ASN A 95 -2.18 -2.44 -20.40
C ASN A 95 -2.32 -0.92 -20.46
N MET A 96 -2.57 -0.32 -21.64
CA MET A 96 -2.94 1.09 -21.68
C MET A 96 -4.22 1.35 -20.87
N PRO A 97 -4.27 2.38 -20.01
CA PRO A 97 -5.46 2.64 -19.19
C PRO A 97 -6.75 2.79 -20.02
N VAL A 98 -6.66 3.44 -21.17
CA VAL A 98 -7.79 3.57 -22.10
C VAL A 98 -8.25 2.23 -22.68
N ALA A 99 -7.33 1.32 -23.01
CA ALA A 99 -7.66 -0.01 -23.53
C ALA A 99 -8.27 -0.88 -22.43
N ARG A 100 -7.70 -0.85 -21.22
CA ARG A 100 -8.25 -1.55 -20.06
C ARG A 100 -9.67 -1.09 -19.74
N GLN A 101 -9.94 0.21 -19.75
CA GLN A 101 -11.29 0.74 -19.59
C GLN A 101 -12.23 0.24 -20.68
N ASP A 102 -11.74 0.12 -21.93
CA ASP A 102 -12.53 -0.35 -23.07
C ASP A 102 -13.00 -1.80 -22.91
N LEU A 103 -12.25 -2.67 -22.21
CA LEU A 103 -12.70 -4.04 -21.94
C LEU A 103 -14.06 -4.04 -21.22
N LEU A 104 -14.21 -3.23 -20.18
CA LEU A 104 -15.47 -3.10 -19.46
C LEU A 104 -16.52 -2.34 -20.28
N ARG A 105 -16.11 -1.25 -20.96
CA ARG A 105 -17.01 -0.37 -21.70
C ARG A 105 -17.69 -1.06 -22.88
N LYS A 106 -17.05 -2.00 -23.56
CA LYS A 106 -17.64 -2.78 -24.64
C LYS A 106 -18.85 -3.56 -24.15
N VAL A 107 -18.74 -4.24 -23.02
CA VAL A 107 -19.83 -4.98 -22.38
C VAL A 107 -20.90 -4.02 -21.84
N TYR A 108 -20.50 -2.93 -21.15
CA TYR A 108 -21.43 -1.89 -20.71
C TYR A 108 -22.28 -1.38 -21.89
N ARG A 109 -21.68 -1.04 -23.03
CA ARG A 109 -22.40 -0.61 -24.23
C ARG A 109 -23.37 -1.66 -24.73
N ARG A 110 -22.96 -2.92 -24.74
CA ARG A 110 -23.78 -4.02 -25.27
C ARG A 110 -25.11 -4.16 -24.54
N TYR A 111 -25.09 -4.03 -23.23
CA TYR A 111 -26.26 -4.31 -22.41
C TYR A 111 -26.99 -3.05 -21.92
N PHE A 112 -26.32 -1.91 -21.78
CA PHE A 112 -26.88 -0.73 -21.13
C PHE A 112 -27.07 0.50 -22.04
N THR A 113 -26.70 0.40 -23.33
CA THR A 113 -26.96 1.50 -24.29
C THR A 113 -27.85 1.05 -25.45
N PHE A 114 -28.65 1.97 -25.95
CA PHE A 114 -29.53 1.70 -27.10
C PHE A 114 -28.71 1.25 -28.33
N ALA A 115 -27.67 2.00 -28.67
CA ALA A 115 -26.84 1.69 -29.84
C ALA A 115 -26.12 0.32 -29.69
N GLY A 116 -25.67 0.00 -28.50
CA GLY A 116 -25.01 -1.30 -28.24
C GLY A 116 -25.97 -2.49 -28.32
N LYS A 117 -27.22 -2.32 -27.94
CA LYS A 117 -28.25 -3.39 -28.05
C LYS A 117 -28.61 -3.70 -29.48
N TYR A 118 -28.81 -2.68 -30.31
CA TYR A 118 -29.35 -2.84 -31.67
C TYR A 118 -28.28 -2.80 -32.77
N PHE A 119 -27.16 -2.12 -32.53
CA PHE A 119 -26.07 -1.93 -33.50
C PHE A 119 -24.69 -2.24 -32.90
N PRO A 120 -24.47 -3.42 -32.27
CA PRO A 120 -23.27 -3.70 -31.48
C PRO A 120 -21.97 -3.50 -32.27
N LYS A 121 -21.91 -3.98 -33.50
CA LYS A 121 -20.73 -3.87 -34.37
C LYS A 121 -20.34 -2.42 -34.67
N LEU A 122 -21.34 -1.53 -34.84
CA LEU A 122 -21.12 -0.14 -35.19
C LEU A 122 -20.47 0.65 -34.02
N VAL A 123 -20.80 0.31 -32.77
CA VAL A 123 -20.30 0.99 -31.58
C VAL A 123 -19.23 0.21 -30.83
N GLY A 124 -18.76 -0.90 -31.41
CA GLY A 124 -17.74 -1.77 -30.78
C GLY A 124 -18.23 -2.36 -29.46
N ALA A 125 -19.50 -2.75 -29.38
CA ALA A 125 -20.05 -3.44 -28.23
C ALA A 125 -19.84 -4.96 -28.36
N GLU A 126 -19.64 -5.63 -27.24
CA GLU A 126 -19.25 -7.04 -27.15
C GLU A 126 -20.11 -7.78 -26.13
N ASP A 127 -20.51 -9.00 -26.45
CA ASP A 127 -21.26 -9.85 -25.51
C ASP A 127 -20.33 -10.34 -24.39
N LEU A 128 -20.88 -10.46 -23.18
CA LEU A 128 -20.14 -10.99 -22.03
C LEU A 128 -20.01 -12.52 -22.17
N THR A 129 -18.80 -12.99 -22.41
CA THR A 129 -18.44 -14.41 -22.53
C THR A 129 -17.36 -14.76 -21.50
N GLU A 130 -17.07 -16.05 -21.31
CA GLU A 130 -15.97 -16.48 -20.44
C GLU A 130 -14.62 -15.92 -20.90
N ALA A 131 -14.36 -15.90 -22.23
CA ALA A 131 -13.14 -15.32 -22.80
C ALA A 131 -13.02 -13.81 -22.48
N VAL A 132 -14.12 -13.06 -22.49
CA VAL A 132 -14.14 -11.65 -22.07
C VAL A 132 -13.88 -11.53 -20.57
N LEU A 133 -14.44 -12.42 -19.77
CA LEU A 133 -14.22 -12.44 -18.32
C LEU A 133 -12.75 -12.79 -17.99
N ASP A 134 -12.13 -13.68 -18.74
CA ASP A 134 -10.71 -14.03 -18.61
C ASP A 134 -9.79 -12.86 -19.00
N ASP A 135 -10.12 -12.14 -20.08
CA ASP A 135 -9.43 -10.88 -20.42
C ASP A 135 -9.58 -9.84 -19.30
N TRP A 136 -10.76 -9.71 -18.72
CA TRP A 136 -10.98 -8.82 -17.56
C TRP A 136 -10.12 -9.23 -16.38
N TYR A 137 -10.09 -10.53 -16.04
CA TYR A 137 -9.28 -11.03 -14.96
C TYR A 137 -7.81 -10.67 -15.14
N SER A 138 -7.25 -10.95 -16.32
CA SER A 138 -5.87 -10.66 -16.66
C SER A 138 -5.54 -9.17 -16.52
N TYR A 139 -6.28 -8.31 -17.19
CA TYR A 139 -5.88 -6.91 -17.36
C TYR A 139 -6.37 -5.99 -16.25
N PHE A 140 -7.50 -6.27 -15.62
CA PHE A 140 -7.90 -5.46 -14.47
C PHE A 140 -7.07 -5.81 -13.23
N HIS A 141 -6.63 -7.05 -13.04
CA HIS A 141 -5.71 -7.39 -11.94
C HIS A 141 -4.28 -6.93 -12.19
N GLN A 142 -3.86 -6.67 -13.43
CA GLN A 142 -2.60 -6.00 -13.72
C GLN A 142 -2.63 -4.49 -13.42
N CYS A 143 -3.75 -3.91 -13.06
CA CYS A 143 -3.83 -2.53 -12.60
C CYS A 143 -3.45 -2.43 -11.12
N SER A 144 -2.35 -1.76 -10.79
CA SER A 144 -1.96 -1.51 -9.39
C SER A 144 -2.82 -0.46 -8.67
N GLN A 145 -3.85 0.07 -9.30
CA GLN A 145 -4.74 1.13 -8.77
C GLN A 145 -4.00 2.40 -8.31
N CYS A 146 -2.86 2.69 -8.92
CA CYS A 146 -1.99 3.80 -8.54
C CYS A 146 -2.52 5.19 -8.95
N ARG A 147 -3.57 5.31 -9.75
CA ARG A 147 -4.21 6.56 -10.20
C ARG A 147 -3.35 7.55 -10.99
N ARG A 148 -2.14 7.17 -11.43
CA ARG A 148 -1.32 8.10 -12.22
C ARG A 148 -2.00 8.49 -13.53
N CYS A 149 -2.65 7.56 -14.20
CA CYS A 149 -3.44 7.83 -15.40
C CYS A 149 -4.61 8.80 -15.14
N SER A 150 -5.18 8.80 -13.94
CA SER A 150 -6.29 9.67 -13.56
C SER A 150 -5.84 11.13 -13.39
N VAL A 151 -4.68 11.36 -12.78
CA VAL A 151 -4.10 12.71 -12.62
C VAL A 151 -3.85 13.39 -13.97
N PHE A 152 -3.42 12.62 -14.97
CA PHE A 152 -3.12 13.15 -16.31
C PHE A 152 -4.31 13.07 -17.28
N CYS A 153 -5.50 12.65 -16.82
CA CYS A 153 -6.70 12.61 -17.65
C CYS A 153 -7.34 14.00 -17.75
N PRO A 154 -7.42 14.61 -18.96
CA PRO A 154 -8.04 15.93 -19.10
C PRO A 154 -9.55 15.94 -18.84
N TYR A 155 -10.17 14.76 -18.75
CA TYR A 155 -11.60 14.59 -18.47
C TYR A 155 -11.88 14.12 -17.03
N GLY A 156 -10.85 14.04 -16.18
CA GLY A 156 -11.00 13.62 -14.79
C GLY A 156 -11.42 12.18 -14.57
N ILE A 157 -11.18 11.28 -15.55
CA ILE A 157 -11.59 9.88 -15.46
C ILE A 157 -10.65 9.12 -14.52
N ASP A 158 -11.21 8.44 -13.53
CA ASP A 158 -10.45 7.54 -12.66
C ASP A 158 -10.52 6.09 -13.16
N THR A 159 -9.50 5.67 -13.92
CA THR A 159 -9.38 4.30 -14.41
C THR A 159 -9.17 3.28 -13.29
N ALA A 160 -8.67 3.70 -12.12
CA ALA A 160 -8.54 2.82 -10.97
C ALA A 160 -9.92 2.47 -10.38
N GLU A 161 -10.85 3.44 -10.34
CA GLU A 161 -12.24 3.20 -9.93
C GLU A 161 -12.93 2.22 -10.89
N ILE A 162 -12.73 2.39 -12.20
CA ILE A 162 -13.25 1.43 -13.20
C ILE A 162 -12.65 0.03 -12.99
N SER A 163 -11.36 -0.06 -12.67
CA SER A 163 -10.72 -1.35 -12.37
C SER A 163 -11.27 -1.98 -11.08
N MET A 164 -11.57 -1.19 -10.05
CA MET A 164 -12.26 -1.68 -8.85
C MET A 164 -13.64 -2.21 -9.18
N ALA A 165 -14.43 -1.49 -9.96
CA ALA A 165 -15.77 -1.91 -10.35
C ALA A 165 -15.74 -3.22 -11.16
N ALA A 166 -14.79 -3.36 -12.09
CA ALA A 166 -14.62 -4.62 -12.84
C ALA A 166 -14.25 -5.79 -11.92
N ARG A 167 -13.36 -5.56 -10.94
CA ARG A 167 -13.00 -6.57 -9.94
C ARG A 167 -14.17 -6.94 -9.03
N GLU A 168 -15.00 -5.97 -8.63
CA GLU A 168 -16.21 -6.21 -7.85
C GLU A 168 -17.23 -7.08 -8.62
N ILE A 169 -17.34 -6.87 -9.94
CA ILE A 169 -18.17 -7.72 -10.79
C ILE A 169 -17.59 -9.13 -10.85
N MET A 170 -16.27 -9.26 -11.09
CA MET A 170 -15.61 -10.56 -11.16
C MET A 170 -15.69 -11.32 -9.83
N ASP A 171 -15.54 -10.63 -8.72
CA ASP A 171 -15.67 -11.19 -7.38
C ASP A 171 -17.08 -11.73 -7.13
N ALA A 172 -18.11 -10.98 -7.51
CA ALA A 172 -19.51 -11.39 -7.39
C ALA A 172 -19.86 -12.68 -8.17
N VAL A 173 -19.10 -12.98 -9.22
CA VAL A 173 -19.28 -14.21 -10.03
C VAL A 173 -18.29 -15.33 -9.67
N GLY A 174 -17.51 -15.18 -8.60
CA GLY A 174 -16.56 -16.20 -8.14
C GLY A 174 -15.17 -16.12 -8.76
N LYS A 175 -14.86 -15.08 -9.55
CA LYS A 175 -13.53 -14.82 -10.14
C LYS A 175 -12.71 -13.82 -9.30
N GLY A 176 -12.77 -13.91 -7.98
CA GLY A 176 -11.90 -13.12 -7.09
C GLY A 176 -10.45 -13.60 -7.14
N GLN A 177 -9.50 -12.69 -6.88
CA GLN A 177 -8.07 -13.02 -6.89
C GLN A 177 -7.71 -13.92 -5.70
N LYS A 178 -7.15 -15.09 -5.97
CA LYS A 178 -6.81 -16.13 -5.00
C LYS A 178 -5.96 -15.58 -3.83
N TYR A 179 -4.86 -14.91 -4.13
CA TYR A 179 -3.94 -14.37 -3.13
C TYR A 179 -4.62 -13.42 -2.13
N CYS A 180 -5.43 -12.49 -2.63
CA CYS A 180 -6.13 -11.54 -1.76
C CYS A 180 -7.21 -12.23 -0.92
N ASN A 181 -7.91 -13.20 -1.48
CA ASN A 181 -8.91 -13.99 -0.76
C ASN A 181 -8.29 -14.82 0.37
N GLU A 182 -7.13 -15.43 0.12
CA GLU A 182 -6.36 -16.14 1.16
C GLU A 182 -6.02 -15.22 2.33
N ILE A 183 -5.52 -14.02 2.04
CA ILE A 183 -5.16 -13.05 3.07
C ILE A 183 -6.40 -12.59 3.83
N ILE A 184 -7.49 -12.28 3.14
CA ILE A 184 -8.75 -11.91 3.79
C ILE A 184 -9.20 -13.03 4.73
N GLY A 185 -9.13 -14.30 4.29
CA GLY A 185 -9.46 -15.46 5.11
C GLY A 185 -8.58 -15.54 6.36
N LYS A 186 -7.25 -15.35 6.25
CA LYS A 186 -6.33 -15.33 7.39
C LYS A 186 -6.65 -14.20 8.37
N VAL A 187 -6.88 -12.98 7.87
CA VAL A 187 -7.27 -11.84 8.72
C VAL A 187 -8.55 -12.13 9.48
N PHE A 188 -9.55 -12.78 8.85
CA PHE A 188 -10.78 -13.17 9.54
C PHE A 188 -10.58 -14.24 10.60
N THR A 189 -9.67 -15.19 10.36
CA THR A 189 -9.44 -16.32 11.27
C THR A 189 -8.60 -15.91 12.48
N VAL A 190 -7.51 -15.19 12.27
CA VAL A 190 -6.48 -14.93 13.31
C VAL A 190 -6.13 -13.46 13.51
N GLY A 191 -6.68 -12.54 12.71
CA GLY A 191 -6.49 -11.10 12.88
C GLY A 191 -5.36 -10.47 12.07
N ASN A 192 -4.50 -11.26 11.41
CA ASN A 192 -3.37 -10.77 10.62
C ASN A 192 -3.20 -11.54 9.31
N ASN A 193 -2.50 -10.97 8.34
CA ASN A 193 -2.34 -11.56 7.01
C ASN A 193 -1.37 -12.76 6.97
N LEU A 194 -0.56 -12.91 7.99
CA LEU A 194 0.41 -14.02 8.09
C LEU A 194 -0.22 -15.28 8.65
N GLY A 195 -1.39 -15.18 9.27
CA GLY A 195 -2.06 -16.31 9.90
C GLY A 195 -1.45 -16.70 11.24
N LEU A 196 -0.81 -15.76 11.95
CA LEU A 196 -0.15 -16.01 13.22
C LEU A 196 -1.12 -15.92 14.39
N PRO A 197 -1.16 -16.95 15.25
CA PRO A 197 -1.89 -16.87 16.51
C PRO A 197 -1.36 -15.75 17.41
N GLY A 198 -2.22 -15.13 18.20
CA GLY A 198 -1.85 -14.01 19.08
C GLY A 198 -0.66 -14.30 20.02
N LYS A 199 -0.52 -15.56 20.50
CA LYS A 199 0.64 -15.95 21.31
C LYS A 199 1.95 -15.90 20.52
N ALA A 200 1.94 -16.29 19.25
CA ALA A 200 3.14 -16.24 18.40
C ALA A 200 3.52 -14.78 18.10
N LEU A 201 2.52 -13.91 17.90
CA LEU A 201 2.75 -12.48 17.75
C LEU A 201 3.36 -11.87 19.03
N ALA A 202 2.85 -12.23 20.21
CA ALA A 202 3.41 -11.76 21.47
C ALA A 202 4.88 -12.15 21.63
N ASN A 203 5.24 -13.41 21.32
CA ASN A 203 6.63 -13.86 21.41
C ASN A 203 7.57 -13.10 20.43
N VAL A 204 7.06 -12.71 19.25
CA VAL A 204 7.85 -11.90 18.32
C VAL A 204 8.10 -10.51 18.91
N LEU A 205 7.07 -9.89 19.48
CA LEU A 205 7.20 -8.56 20.08
C LEU A 205 8.13 -8.58 21.31
N GLU A 206 8.09 -9.65 22.12
CA GLU A 206 9.05 -9.85 23.22
C GLU A 206 10.50 -9.93 22.69
N GLY A 207 10.73 -10.65 21.56
CA GLY A 207 12.05 -10.67 20.94
C GLY A 207 12.52 -9.30 20.45
N LEU A 208 11.61 -8.49 19.88
CA LEU A 208 11.96 -7.11 19.50
C LEU A 208 12.26 -6.20 20.71
N GLU A 209 11.64 -6.45 21.88
CA GLU A 209 11.98 -5.74 23.12
C GLU A 209 13.42 -6.07 23.53
N GLU A 210 13.80 -7.34 23.49
CA GLU A 210 15.15 -7.80 23.80
C GLU A 210 16.19 -7.22 22.82
N ASP A 211 15.91 -7.27 21.51
CA ASP A 211 16.80 -6.73 20.48
C ASP A 211 17.06 -5.20 20.69
N VAL A 212 16.01 -4.42 20.99
CA VAL A 212 16.16 -2.97 21.23
C VAL A 212 16.90 -2.68 22.53
N GLU A 213 16.68 -3.46 23.59
CA GLU A 213 17.39 -3.31 24.86
C GLU A 213 18.88 -3.66 24.73
N ASP A 214 19.19 -4.72 23.96
CA ASP A 214 20.58 -5.12 23.68
C ASP A 214 21.32 -4.06 22.83
N ASP A 215 20.62 -3.44 21.85
CA ASP A 215 21.24 -2.44 20.98
C ASP A 215 21.42 -1.06 21.63
N THR A 216 20.52 -0.68 22.56
CA THR A 216 20.46 0.71 23.07
C THR A 216 20.69 0.83 24.56
N GLY A 217 20.66 -0.26 25.31
CA GLY A 217 20.64 -0.26 26.78
C GLY A 217 19.31 0.23 27.36
N VAL A 218 18.29 0.48 26.55
CA VAL A 218 16.99 1.05 26.99
C VAL A 218 15.86 0.06 26.74
N ALA A 219 15.12 -0.28 27.80
CA ALA A 219 13.99 -1.21 27.73
C ALA A 219 12.75 -0.55 27.09
N VAL A 220 12.60 -0.72 25.79
CA VAL A 220 11.42 -0.26 25.01
C VAL A 220 10.37 -1.37 24.99
N LYS A 221 9.09 -1.00 25.15
CA LYS A 221 7.98 -1.95 25.16
C LYS A 221 7.17 -1.93 23.87
N PHE A 222 6.72 -3.13 23.44
CA PHE A 222 5.79 -3.33 22.34
C PHE A 222 4.46 -3.87 22.88
N PRO A 223 3.61 -3.01 23.45
CA PRO A 223 2.40 -3.43 24.16
C PRO A 223 1.35 -3.99 23.21
N LEU A 224 0.72 -5.11 23.59
CA LEU A 224 -0.29 -5.82 22.81
C LEU A 224 -1.58 -5.95 23.61
N ASP A 225 -2.70 -5.54 23.02
CA ASP A 225 -4.07 -5.58 23.59
C ASP A 225 -4.19 -4.91 24.98
N VAL A 226 -3.47 -3.83 25.22
CA VAL A 226 -3.50 -3.09 26.48
C VAL A 226 -4.73 -2.19 26.54
N LYS A 227 -5.64 -2.50 27.48
CA LYS A 227 -6.85 -1.69 27.72
C LYS A 227 -6.52 -0.37 28.39
N GLY A 228 -7.15 0.70 27.92
CA GLY A 228 -6.95 2.06 28.42
C GLY A 228 -5.71 2.77 27.88
N ALA A 229 -5.00 2.19 26.94
CA ALA A 229 -3.97 2.89 26.18
C ALA A 229 -4.58 4.07 25.42
N ASP A 230 -3.81 5.14 25.23
CA ASP A 230 -4.30 6.32 24.51
C ASP A 230 -4.32 6.10 22.99
N ILE A 231 -3.36 5.35 22.47
CA ILE A 231 -3.16 5.14 21.03
C ILE A 231 -3.33 3.67 20.68
N LEU A 232 -4.17 3.37 19.68
CA LEU A 232 -4.11 2.13 18.93
C LEU A 232 -3.23 2.35 17.67
N LEU A 233 -2.10 1.67 17.60
CA LEU A 233 -1.28 1.63 16.38
C LEU A 233 -1.80 0.51 15.47
N VAL A 234 -2.23 0.87 14.26
CA VAL A 234 -2.59 -0.07 13.20
C VAL A 234 -1.47 -0.10 12.18
N THR A 235 -0.76 -1.22 12.12
CA THR A 235 0.38 -1.39 11.23
C THR A 235 0.28 -2.71 10.47
N PRO A 236 0.82 -2.82 9.24
CA PRO A 236 0.71 -4.04 8.47
C PRO A 236 1.48 -5.19 9.12
N SER A 237 1.00 -6.41 8.97
CA SER A 237 1.65 -7.59 9.56
C SER A 237 3.09 -7.80 9.10
N ALA A 238 3.49 -7.23 7.95
CA ALA A 238 4.87 -7.25 7.50
C ALA A 238 5.84 -6.59 8.50
N ASP A 239 5.37 -5.60 9.26
CA ASP A 239 6.17 -4.88 10.25
C ASP A 239 6.63 -5.76 11.42
N PHE A 240 6.06 -6.95 11.57
CA PHE A 240 6.46 -7.90 12.61
C PHE A 240 7.58 -8.87 12.20
N PHE A 241 7.91 -9.00 10.90
CA PHE A 241 8.75 -10.12 10.43
C PHE A 241 9.71 -9.81 9.28
N ALA A 242 9.54 -8.71 8.58
CA ALA A 242 10.27 -8.50 7.33
C ALA A 242 11.08 -7.20 7.35
N GLU A 243 12.37 -7.30 7.06
CA GLU A 243 13.18 -6.13 6.77
C GLU A 243 12.76 -5.48 5.43
N PRO A 244 12.78 -4.15 5.32
CA PRO A 244 13.05 -3.13 6.34
C PRO A 244 11.80 -2.69 7.12
N HIS A 245 10.81 -3.58 7.29
CA HIS A 245 9.55 -3.22 7.95
C HIS A 245 9.68 -3.27 9.48
N ILE A 246 10.40 -4.27 10.01
CA ILE A 246 10.70 -4.42 11.45
C ILE A 246 11.36 -3.15 11.98
N ASP A 247 12.37 -2.64 11.28
CA ASP A 247 13.10 -1.42 11.67
C ASP A 247 12.16 -0.21 11.77
N GLY A 248 11.13 -0.16 10.90
CA GLY A 248 10.07 0.84 10.99
C GLY A 248 9.25 0.70 12.27
N LEU A 249 8.87 -0.52 12.66
CA LEU A 249 8.12 -0.77 13.89
C LEU A 249 8.95 -0.43 15.13
N ILE A 250 10.23 -0.80 15.14
CA ILE A 250 11.18 -0.40 16.19
C ILE A 250 11.24 1.13 16.29
N GLY A 251 11.31 1.82 15.15
CA GLY A 251 11.30 3.28 15.12
C GLY A 251 10.01 3.88 15.72
N TYR A 252 8.82 3.30 15.45
CA TYR A 252 7.60 3.77 16.10
C TYR A 252 7.65 3.58 17.62
N ALA A 253 8.09 2.41 18.08
CA ALA A 253 8.17 2.09 19.50
C ALA A 253 9.14 3.01 20.24
N LYS A 254 10.34 3.28 19.68
CA LYS A 254 11.30 4.24 20.22
C LYS A 254 10.72 5.66 20.29
N VAL A 255 10.02 6.13 19.26
CA VAL A 255 9.33 7.43 19.25
C VAL A 255 8.27 7.50 20.34
N PHE A 256 7.44 6.48 20.49
CA PHE A 256 6.44 6.43 21.56
C PHE A 256 7.06 6.38 22.96
N HIS A 257 8.17 5.67 23.11
CA HIS A 257 8.92 5.61 24.36
C HIS A 257 9.44 7.00 24.77
N GLU A 258 10.14 7.70 23.87
CA GLU A 258 10.72 9.02 24.14
C GLU A 258 9.66 10.10 24.40
N THR A 259 8.51 10.00 23.76
CA THR A 259 7.39 10.92 24.00
C THR A 259 6.54 10.56 25.21
N GLY A 260 6.79 9.42 25.87
CA GLY A 260 5.99 8.91 26.97
C GLY A 260 4.55 8.56 26.57
N ALA A 261 4.32 8.23 25.30
CA ALA A 261 3.00 7.91 24.80
C ALA A 261 2.48 6.57 25.32
N SER A 262 1.25 6.54 25.79
CA SER A 262 0.55 5.29 26.11
C SER A 262 -0.05 4.73 24.82
N TRP A 263 0.42 3.57 24.36
CA TRP A 263 0.02 2.99 23.10
C TRP A 263 -0.13 1.48 23.16
N THR A 264 -0.77 0.89 22.16
CA THR A 264 -0.90 -0.55 22.04
C THR A 264 -1.06 -0.98 20.58
N LEU A 265 -0.58 -2.19 20.27
CA LEU A 265 -0.97 -2.97 19.12
C LEU A 265 -2.24 -3.79 19.45
N SER A 266 -2.85 -4.42 18.45
CA SER A 266 -3.95 -5.35 18.66
C SER A 266 -3.75 -6.65 17.91
N THR A 267 -4.02 -7.79 18.56
CA THR A 267 -4.03 -9.11 17.91
C THR A 267 -5.11 -9.23 16.83
N THR A 268 -6.14 -8.37 16.86
CA THR A 268 -7.30 -8.46 15.97
C THR A 268 -7.39 -7.37 14.92
N ALA A 269 -6.54 -6.33 14.98
CA ALA A 269 -6.65 -5.13 14.16
C ALA A 269 -5.29 -4.68 13.57
N SER A 270 -4.50 -5.62 13.06
CA SER A 270 -3.21 -5.31 12.40
C SER A 270 -3.37 -5.01 10.90
N GLU A 271 -4.52 -5.24 10.29
CA GLU A 271 -4.74 -4.99 8.87
C GLU A 271 -5.91 -4.05 8.63
N ALA A 272 -5.77 -3.14 7.66
CA ALA A 272 -6.88 -2.37 7.12
C ALA A 272 -7.53 -3.12 5.93
N GLY A 273 -8.64 -2.57 5.41
CA GLY A 273 -9.42 -3.19 4.34
C GLY A 273 -8.78 -3.20 2.95
N ASN A 274 -7.45 -3.02 2.82
CA ASN A 274 -6.75 -2.90 1.55
C ASN A 274 -6.85 -4.14 0.65
N PHE A 275 -6.88 -5.34 1.21
CA PHE A 275 -7.08 -6.56 0.43
C PHE A 275 -8.49 -6.66 -0.15
N GLY A 276 -9.51 -6.19 0.57
CA GLY A 276 -10.86 -6.01 0.04
C GLY A 276 -10.90 -5.03 -1.13
N MET A 277 -10.14 -3.92 -1.06
CA MET A 277 -9.99 -2.99 -2.19
C MET A 277 -9.34 -3.66 -3.40
N PHE A 278 -8.37 -4.55 -3.19
CA PHE A 278 -7.66 -5.21 -4.29
C PHE A 278 -8.56 -6.13 -5.11
N ILE A 279 -9.54 -6.75 -4.49
CA ILE A 279 -10.55 -7.56 -5.17
C ILE A 279 -11.83 -6.79 -5.52
N GLY A 280 -11.90 -5.50 -5.22
CA GLY A 280 -13.08 -4.66 -5.48
C GLY A 280 -14.24 -4.87 -4.49
N SER A 281 -14.07 -5.64 -3.43
CA SER A 281 -15.14 -5.95 -2.48
C SER A 281 -15.26 -4.93 -1.36
N TYR A 282 -16.21 -4.03 -1.48
CA TYR A 282 -16.55 -3.06 -0.42
C TYR A 282 -17.01 -3.76 0.87
N GLU A 283 -17.67 -4.91 0.75
CA GLU A 283 -18.11 -5.66 1.94
C GLU A 283 -16.92 -6.21 2.73
N ASN A 284 -15.90 -6.74 2.04
CA ASN A 284 -14.67 -7.18 2.72
C ASN A 284 -13.84 -6.02 3.24
N MET A 285 -13.78 -4.89 2.51
CA MET A 285 -13.19 -3.66 3.05
C MET A 285 -13.87 -3.27 4.36
N ARG A 286 -15.21 -3.27 4.39
CA ARG A 286 -16.01 -2.95 5.58
C ARG A 286 -15.75 -3.92 6.72
N ARG A 287 -15.81 -5.22 6.45
CA ARG A 287 -15.61 -6.27 7.47
C ARG A 287 -14.23 -6.18 8.12
N VAL A 288 -13.16 -6.05 7.33
CA VAL A 288 -11.80 -5.91 7.85
C VAL A 288 -11.63 -4.60 8.62
N SER A 289 -12.13 -3.49 8.08
CA SER A 289 -12.07 -2.18 8.75
C SER A 289 -12.89 -2.12 10.04
N MET A 290 -13.98 -2.90 10.14
CA MET A 290 -14.79 -3.00 11.36
C MET A 290 -13.97 -3.54 12.54
N ARG A 291 -13.02 -4.47 12.28
CA ARG A 291 -12.14 -5.00 13.33
C ARG A 291 -11.32 -3.90 14.00
N ILE A 292 -10.86 -2.91 13.22
CA ILE A 292 -10.14 -1.75 13.77
C ILE A 292 -11.05 -0.94 14.71
N ARG A 293 -12.28 -0.69 14.26
CA ARG A 293 -13.26 0.04 15.06
C ARG A 293 -13.63 -0.69 16.35
N ASP A 294 -13.85 -1.99 16.25
CA ASP A 294 -14.24 -2.82 17.41
C ASP A 294 -13.07 -2.94 18.39
N ALA A 295 -11.84 -3.18 17.91
CA ALA A 295 -10.63 -3.18 18.74
C ALA A 295 -10.41 -1.84 19.45
N ALA A 296 -10.54 -0.72 18.74
CA ALA A 296 -10.42 0.61 19.32
C ALA A 296 -11.44 0.86 20.45
N LYS A 297 -12.67 0.39 20.29
CA LYS A 297 -13.72 0.46 21.33
C LYS A 297 -13.43 -0.45 22.51
N GLU A 298 -13.06 -1.70 22.24
CA GLU A 298 -12.81 -2.70 23.27
C GLU A 298 -11.61 -2.31 24.16
N LEU A 299 -10.57 -1.79 23.52
CA LEU A 299 -9.36 -1.33 24.21
C LEU A 299 -9.55 0.04 24.89
N GLY A 300 -10.58 0.79 24.48
CA GLY A 300 -10.92 2.10 25.09
C GLY A 300 -9.88 3.17 24.75
N VAL A 301 -9.29 3.11 23.54
CA VAL A 301 -8.28 4.07 23.10
C VAL A 301 -8.88 5.43 22.77
N LYS A 302 -8.07 6.47 22.81
CA LYS A 302 -8.47 7.85 22.49
C LYS A 302 -8.28 8.18 21.02
N ARG A 303 -7.28 7.59 20.34
CA ARG A 303 -6.97 7.84 18.93
C ARG A 303 -6.38 6.62 18.23
N ILE A 304 -6.45 6.62 16.89
CA ILE A 304 -5.92 5.57 16.03
C ILE A 304 -4.82 6.18 15.16
N ILE A 305 -3.63 5.59 15.20
CA ILE A 305 -2.49 5.96 14.37
C ILE A 305 -2.18 4.81 13.41
N PHE A 306 -1.94 5.14 12.14
CA PHE A 306 -1.57 4.18 11.11
C PHE A 306 -0.07 4.26 10.82
N GLY A 307 0.58 3.10 10.80
CA GLY A 307 1.98 2.94 10.43
C GLY A 307 2.26 3.13 8.93
N GLU A 308 3.47 2.82 8.49
CA GLU A 308 3.95 3.03 7.12
C GLU A 308 3.37 2.02 6.12
N CYS A 309 2.05 2.08 5.90
CA CYS A 309 1.39 1.37 4.81
C CYS A 309 0.48 2.28 4.00
N GLY A 310 0.91 2.65 2.80
CA GLY A 310 0.14 3.57 1.94
C GLY A 310 -1.24 3.04 1.55
N HIS A 311 -1.42 1.73 1.39
CA HIS A 311 -2.72 1.15 1.07
C HIS A 311 -3.66 1.17 2.28
N ALA A 312 -3.17 0.78 3.46
CA ALA A 312 -3.93 0.87 4.70
C ALA A 312 -4.33 2.31 5.00
N TRP A 313 -3.38 3.25 4.84
CA TRP A 313 -3.62 4.68 4.99
C TRP A 313 -4.70 5.20 4.04
N ARG A 314 -4.67 4.81 2.75
CA ARG A 314 -5.72 5.19 1.79
C ARG A 314 -7.10 4.71 2.24
N ILE A 315 -7.21 3.46 2.71
CA ILE A 315 -8.48 2.95 3.24
C ILE A 315 -8.92 3.74 4.46
N ALA A 316 -8.01 3.97 5.40
CA ALA A 316 -8.30 4.72 6.61
C ALA A 316 -8.79 6.13 6.28
N TYR A 317 -8.08 6.85 5.44
CA TYR A 317 -8.41 8.22 5.07
C TYR A 317 -9.68 8.34 4.21
N SER A 318 -9.80 7.50 3.17
CA SER A 318 -10.86 7.68 2.16
C SER A 318 -12.16 6.94 2.48
N PHE A 319 -12.11 5.84 3.25
CA PHE A 319 -13.22 4.92 3.36
C PHE A 319 -13.63 4.58 4.79
N LEU A 320 -12.74 4.71 5.79
CA LEU A 320 -12.98 4.18 7.14
C LEU A 320 -14.30 4.72 7.74
N ASN A 321 -14.47 6.04 7.78
CA ASN A 321 -15.68 6.66 8.30
C ASN A 321 -16.94 6.27 7.52
N THR A 322 -16.84 6.15 6.21
CA THR A 322 -17.98 5.77 5.34
C THR A 322 -18.36 4.31 5.51
N LEU A 323 -17.37 3.43 5.66
CA LEU A 323 -17.62 1.99 5.75
C LEU A 323 -18.04 1.54 7.14
N VAL A 324 -17.45 2.11 8.20
CA VAL A 324 -17.60 1.58 9.56
C VAL A 324 -17.80 2.66 10.64
N GLY A 325 -17.80 3.94 10.29
CA GLY A 325 -18.00 5.03 11.26
C GLY A 325 -19.42 5.10 11.83
N PRO A 326 -19.70 6.11 12.67
CA PRO A 326 -18.79 7.15 13.13
C PRO A 326 -17.78 6.66 14.19
N PHE A 327 -16.71 7.46 14.40
CA PHE A 327 -15.71 7.26 15.46
C PHE A 327 -15.87 8.31 16.56
N ASP A 328 -17.10 8.59 16.95
CA ASP A 328 -17.51 9.55 17.96
C ASP A 328 -17.08 9.18 19.40
N PHE A 329 -16.67 7.93 19.60
CA PHE A 329 -16.11 7.43 20.85
C PHE A 329 -14.61 7.76 21.04
N LEU A 330 -13.92 8.19 19.99
CA LEU A 330 -12.54 8.67 20.07
C LEU A 330 -12.49 10.14 20.51
N ASP A 331 -11.34 10.58 21.00
CA ASP A 331 -11.11 11.99 21.33
C ASP A 331 -11.02 12.82 20.03
N GLN A 332 -12.01 13.70 19.86
CA GLN A 332 -12.16 14.53 18.64
C GLN A 332 -11.12 15.67 18.56
N SER A 333 -10.26 15.84 19.55
CA SER A 333 -9.13 16.78 19.49
C SER A 333 -7.98 16.26 18.62
N TYR A 334 -7.99 14.96 18.27
CA TYR A 334 -7.00 14.35 17.39
C TYR A 334 -7.57 14.09 15.99
N PRO A 335 -6.73 14.08 14.93
CA PRO A 335 -7.13 13.65 13.61
C PRO A 335 -7.67 12.21 13.58
N ILE A 336 -8.69 11.95 12.77
CA ILE A 336 -9.27 10.60 12.60
C ILE A 336 -9.36 10.29 11.11
N PRO A 337 -8.52 9.43 10.59
CA PRO A 337 -7.32 8.80 11.19
C PRO A 337 -6.11 9.75 11.23
N GLN A 338 -5.03 9.34 11.93
CA GLN A 338 -3.74 10.00 11.95
C GLN A 338 -2.66 9.08 11.37
N HIS A 339 -1.70 9.61 10.62
CA HIS A 339 -0.54 8.84 10.13
C HIS A 339 0.62 8.97 11.13
N ILE A 340 1.43 7.92 11.28
CA ILE A 340 2.59 7.94 12.18
C ILE A 340 3.58 9.09 11.86
N LEU A 341 3.75 9.43 10.59
CA LEU A 341 4.61 10.55 10.19
C LEU A 341 4.10 11.91 10.65
N GLU A 342 2.77 12.11 10.75
CA GLU A 342 2.20 13.34 11.32
C GLU A 342 2.52 13.44 12.81
N TYR A 343 2.41 12.29 13.51
CA TYR A 343 2.75 12.22 14.91
C TYR A 343 4.23 12.53 15.14
N THR A 344 5.11 11.81 14.46
CA THR A 344 6.57 11.96 14.59
C THR A 344 7.03 13.37 14.22
N TRP A 345 6.51 13.94 13.12
CA TRP A 345 6.84 15.32 12.74
C TRP A 345 6.40 16.32 13.82
N GLY A 346 5.20 16.16 14.37
CA GLY A 346 4.71 17.01 15.44
C GLY A 346 5.59 16.95 16.72
N GLU A 347 6.17 15.80 17.03
CA GLU A 347 7.07 15.66 18.18
C GLU A 347 8.47 16.21 17.88
N LEU A 348 8.94 16.09 16.62
CA LEU A 348 10.18 16.73 16.16
C LEU A 348 10.08 18.27 16.21
N GLU A 349 8.95 18.84 15.74
CA GLU A 349 8.72 20.29 15.79
C GLU A 349 8.65 20.84 17.25
N LYS A 350 8.15 20.06 18.18
CA LYS A 350 8.12 20.41 19.61
C LYS A 350 9.49 20.30 20.27
N GLY A 351 10.46 19.64 19.62
CA GLY A 351 11.76 19.33 20.20
C GLY A 351 11.70 18.24 21.30
N THR A 352 10.65 17.41 21.30
CA THR A 352 10.51 16.29 22.25
C THR A 352 11.51 15.18 21.94
N LEU A 353 11.86 15.00 20.67
CA LEU A 353 12.79 14.00 20.19
C LEU A 353 14.17 14.62 19.98
N ARG A 354 15.19 14.09 20.65
CA ARG A 354 16.60 14.47 20.46
C ARG A 354 17.17 13.67 19.29
N ILE A 355 17.76 14.34 18.32
CA ILE A 355 18.23 13.72 17.06
C ILE A 355 19.72 13.95 16.88
N ASN A 356 20.47 12.89 16.60
CA ASN A 356 21.82 12.91 16.06
C ASN A 356 21.78 12.50 14.59
N LYS A 357 21.88 13.47 13.66
CA LYS A 357 21.81 13.19 12.21
C LYS A 357 23.06 12.48 11.67
N GLU A 358 24.16 12.55 12.38
CA GLU A 358 25.46 12.00 11.95
C GLU A 358 25.39 10.47 11.82
N GLU A 359 24.51 9.81 12.57
CA GLU A 359 24.25 8.37 12.46
C GLU A 359 23.83 7.95 11.05
N ASN A 360 23.14 8.82 10.34
CA ASN A 360 22.66 8.59 8.96
C ASN A 360 23.62 9.16 7.88
N ASP A 361 24.80 9.68 8.23
CA ASP A 361 25.70 10.34 7.27
C ASP A 361 26.36 9.38 6.26
N HIS A 362 26.36 8.08 6.56
CA HIS A 362 26.77 7.03 5.64
C HIS A 362 25.83 6.85 4.44
N MET A 363 24.63 7.45 4.50
CA MET A 363 23.62 7.39 3.45
C MET A 363 23.40 8.73 2.76
N THR A 364 23.29 8.72 1.44
CA THR A 364 22.67 9.80 0.66
C THR A 364 21.29 9.32 0.19
N LEU A 365 20.25 9.97 0.68
CA LEU A 365 18.88 9.51 0.60
C LEU A 365 18.09 10.15 -0.53
N THR A 366 17.22 9.38 -1.13
CA THR A 366 16.05 9.87 -1.88
C THR A 366 14.76 9.30 -1.31
N PHE A 367 13.61 9.80 -1.77
CA PHE A 367 12.32 9.37 -1.26
C PHE A 367 11.38 8.90 -2.36
N HIS A 368 10.76 7.74 -2.15
CA HIS A 368 9.68 7.24 -2.99
C HIS A 368 8.31 7.67 -2.45
N ASP A 369 7.66 8.60 -3.12
CA ASP A 369 6.27 8.94 -2.84
C ASP A 369 5.37 7.73 -3.14
N SER A 370 4.86 7.06 -2.10
CA SER A 370 3.90 5.98 -2.27
C SER A 370 2.63 6.51 -2.95
N CYS A 371 2.20 5.87 -4.04
CA CYS A 371 1.08 6.37 -4.84
C CYS A 371 -0.22 6.51 -4.06
N ASN A 372 -0.47 5.66 -3.07
CA ASN A 372 -1.67 5.71 -2.25
C ASN A 372 -1.62 6.80 -1.17
N VAL A 373 -0.44 7.20 -0.70
CA VAL A 373 -0.25 8.39 0.13
C VAL A 373 -0.25 9.63 -0.75
N ALA A 374 0.58 9.66 -1.79
CA ALA A 374 0.82 10.84 -2.63
C ALA A 374 -0.43 11.38 -3.32
N ARG A 375 -1.13 10.56 -4.10
CA ARG A 375 -2.36 10.98 -4.83
C ARG A 375 -3.63 10.31 -4.34
N GLY A 376 -3.51 9.24 -3.57
CA GLY A 376 -4.65 8.45 -3.08
C GLY A 376 -5.26 8.98 -1.80
N SER A 377 -4.57 9.85 -1.07
CA SER A 377 -4.99 10.35 0.23
C SER A 377 -4.38 11.72 0.54
N ARG A 378 -4.58 12.19 1.75
CA ARG A 378 -3.92 13.35 2.32
C ARG A 378 -3.27 12.98 3.65
N MET A 379 -2.42 13.85 4.14
CA MET A 379 -1.80 13.73 5.45
C MET A 379 -1.70 15.13 6.04
N GLY A 380 -2.21 15.30 7.26
CA GLY A 380 -2.32 16.61 7.90
C GLY A 380 -3.45 17.51 7.35
N ASP A 381 -3.63 18.66 7.99
CA ASP A 381 -4.74 19.58 7.71
C ASP A 381 -4.45 20.56 6.58
N TYR A 382 -3.19 20.72 6.17
CA TYR A 382 -2.82 21.63 5.10
C TYR A 382 -2.65 20.91 3.75
N PRO A 383 -2.91 21.57 2.62
CA PRO A 383 -2.72 21.00 1.31
C PRO A 383 -1.26 20.62 1.04
N GLY A 384 -1.03 19.36 0.63
CA GLY A 384 0.32 18.88 0.31
C GLY A 384 1.05 18.19 1.48
N GLY A 385 0.45 18.07 2.65
CA GLY A 385 1.06 17.42 3.81
C GLY A 385 1.57 16.01 3.54
N GLN A 386 0.88 15.23 2.69
CA GLN A 386 1.33 13.92 2.26
C GLN A 386 2.66 13.92 1.49
N PHE A 387 3.09 15.07 0.97
CA PHE A 387 4.38 15.22 0.31
C PHE A 387 5.45 15.80 1.24
N ASP A 388 5.02 16.66 2.17
CA ASP A 388 5.90 17.47 3.01
C ASP A 388 6.27 16.75 4.31
N TYR A 389 5.33 16.10 5.00
CA TYR A 389 5.64 15.37 6.24
C TYR A 389 6.73 14.32 6.09
N PRO A 390 6.71 13.41 5.08
CA PRO A 390 7.79 12.45 4.91
C PRO A 390 9.15 13.11 4.67
N ARG A 391 9.18 14.17 3.85
CA ARG A 391 10.42 14.91 3.54
C ARG A 391 10.94 15.69 4.74
N ASN A 392 10.04 16.26 5.52
CA ASN A 392 10.41 17.00 6.73
C ASN A 392 11.02 16.07 7.77
N VAL A 393 10.42 14.89 7.99
CA VAL A 393 10.97 13.88 8.91
C VAL A 393 12.34 13.43 8.41
N ILE A 394 12.50 13.04 7.14
CA ILE A 394 13.79 12.62 6.60
C ILE A 394 14.85 13.72 6.79
N LYS A 395 14.54 14.96 6.45
CA LYS A 395 15.47 16.10 6.59
C LYS A 395 15.76 16.47 8.06
N ALA A 396 14.87 16.12 8.97
CA ALA A 396 15.10 16.31 10.39
C ALA A 396 16.08 15.29 10.98
N VAL A 397 16.17 14.10 10.39
CA VAL A 397 16.99 12.99 10.89
C VAL A 397 18.19 12.64 10.00
N CYS A 398 18.34 13.27 8.83
CA CYS A 398 19.42 13.02 7.87
C CYS A 398 20.01 14.32 7.34
N ASN A 399 21.30 14.34 7.07
CA ASN A 399 22.00 15.48 6.46
C ASN A 399 21.93 15.45 4.94
N ASN A 400 21.98 14.28 4.34
CA ASN A 400 22.12 14.09 2.89
C ASN A 400 20.80 13.60 2.26
N TYR A 401 20.06 14.50 1.61
CA TYR A 401 18.79 14.21 0.95
C TYR A 401 18.66 14.88 -0.41
N VAL A 402 18.29 14.10 -1.43
CA VAL A 402 18.06 14.56 -2.81
C VAL A 402 16.71 14.00 -3.31
N ASP A 403 15.82 14.86 -3.80
CA ASP A 403 14.59 14.41 -4.48
C ASP A 403 14.90 13.89 -5.89
N MET A 404 14.13 12.90 -6.35
CA MET A 404 14.12 12.49 -7.76
C MET A 404 13.50 13.58 -8.64
N ASP A 405 13.59 13.40 -9.98
CA ASP A 405 13.00 14.33 -10.98
C ASP A 405 11.54 14.65 -10.58
N PRO A 406 11.14 15.93 -10.55
CA PRO A 406 9.76 16.36 -10.25
C PRO A 406 8.67 15.69 -11.10
N LYS A 407 9.01 15.21 -12.31
CA LYS A 407 8.08 14.43 -13.16
C LYS A 407 7.83 13.00 -12.67
N THR A 408 8.57 12.57 -11.66
CA THR A 408 8.53 11.22 -11.09
C THR A 408 8.29 11.20 -9.58
N THR A 409 8.03 12.36 -8.97
CA THR A 409 7.77 12.54 -7.53
C THR A 409 6.37 13.10 -7.27
N LYS A 410 5.99 13.15 -6.02
CA LYS A 410 4.72 13.72 -5.55
C LYS A 410 3.53 13.16 -6.33
N GLU A 411 2.67 14.01 -6.89
CA GLU A 411 1.51 13.59 -7.67
C GLU A 411 1.88 12.79 -8.93
N ALA A 412 3.05 13.10 -9.52
CA ALA A 412 3.56 12.45 -10.72
C ALA A 412 4.34 11.15 -10.44
N THR A 413 4.44 10.71 -9.18
CA THR A 413 5.21 9.51 -8.80
C THR A 413 4.84 8.29 -9.64
N PHE A 414 5.81 7.48 -10.02
CA PHE A 414 5.56 6.16 -10.58
C PHE A 414 5.27 5.15 -9.46
N CYS A 415 4.39 4.20 -9.75
CA CYS A 415 4.09 3.10 -8.84
C CYS A 415 5.30 2.18 -8.66
N CYS A 416 5.39 1.55 -7.50
CA CYS A 416 6.36 0.47 -7.24
C CYS A 416 6.11 -0.79 -8.07
N GLY A 417 4.90 -0.97 -8.61
CA GLY A 417 4.51 -2.15 -9.37
C GLY A 417 3.87 -3.28 -8.55
N GLY A 418 3.87 -3.21 -7.21
CA GLY A 418 3.33 -4.27 -6.34
C GLY A 418 1.92 -4.04 -5.82
N GLY A 419 1.31 -2.89 -6.10
CA GLY A 419 -0.04 -2.58 -5.61
C GLY A 419 -1.14 -3.40 -6.27
N GLY A 420 -2.35 -3.36 -5.67
CA GLY A 420 -3.52 -3.99 -6.27
C GLY A 420 -3.54 -5.52 -6.21
N GLY A 421 -2.83 -6.13 -5.25
CA GLY A 421 -2.82 -7.57 -5.06
C GLY A 421 -1.78 -8.32 -5.91
N LEU A 422 -0.72 -7.64 -6.38
CA LEU A 422 0.29 -8.21 -7.28
C LEU A 422 1.54 -8.76 -6.55
N LEU A 423 1.54 -8.86 -5.22
CA LEU A 423 2.72 -9.27 -4.43
C LEU A 423 2.96 -10.77 -4.37
N THR A 424 2.42 -11.57 -5.26
CA THR A 424 2.74 -13.00 -5.31
C THR A 424 4.00 -13.25 -6.15
N ASP A 425 4.76 -14.27 -5.81
CA ASP A 425 5.99 -14.62 -6.54
C ASP A 425 5.65 -15.22 -7.94
N ASP A 426 4.46 -15.80 -8.10
CA ASP A 426 3.95 -16.26 -9.40
C ASP A 426 3.83 -15.13 -10.44
N LEU A 427 3.74 -13.88 -9.99
CA LEU A 427 3.63 -12.69 -10.83
C LEU A 427 4.95 -11.90 -10.92
N MET A 428 6.09 -12.50 -10.54
CA MET A 428 7.36 -11.78 -10.45
C MET A 428 7.78 -11.14 -11.76
N GLU A 429 7.62 -11.80 -12.89
CA GLU A 429 7.99 -11.24 -14.19
C GLU A 429 7.25 -9.92 -14.48
N ILE A 430 5.93 -9.89 -14.30
CA ILE A 430 5.17 -8.65 -14.53
C ILE A 430 5.46 -7.59 -13.48
N ARG A 431 5.77 -8.00 -12.24
CA ARG A 431 6.17 -7.09 -11.16
C ARG A 431 7.48 -6.39 -11.50
N VAL A 432 8.48 -7.12 -11.99
CA VAL A 432 9.77 -6.58 -12.45
C VAL A 432 9.57 -5.64 -13.63
N LYS A 433 8.78 -6.02 -14.63
CA LYS A 433 8.40 -5.13 -15.75
C LYS A 433 7.67 -3.88 -15.25
N GLY A 434 6.78 -4.03 -14.28
CA GLY A 434 5.98 -2.93 -13.75
C GLY A 434 6.77 -1.89 -12.92
N VAL A 435 7.91 -2.25 -12.34
CA VAL A 435 8.75 -1.32 -11.57
C VAL A 435 9.68 -0.49 -12.48
N LEU A 436 9.87 -0.87 -13.74
CA LEU A 436 10.82 -0.25 -14.67
C LEU A 436 10.86 1.29 -14.63
N PRO A 437 9.73 2.02 -14.74
CA PRO A 437 9.80 3.50 -14.73
C PRO A 437 10.30 4.08 -13.40
N ARG A 438 10.05 3.40 -12.28
CA ARG A 438 10.56 3.80 -10.96
C ARG A 438 12.04 3.46 -10.83
N ALA A 439 12.47 2.28 -11.28
CA ALA A 439 13.88 1.88 -11.31
C ALA A 439 14.71 2.85 -12.16
N THR A 440 14.20 3.28 -13.31
CA THR A 440 14.83 4.27 -14.19
C THR A 440 15.00 5.62 -13.47
N ALA A 441 13.95 6.08 -12.78
CA ALA A 441 14.02 7.34 -12.03
C ALA A 441 15.02 7.28 -10.85
N LEU A 442 15.09 6.14 -10.16
CA LEU A 442 16.05 5.90 -9.08
C LEU A 442 17.48 5.86 -9.64
N LYS A 443 17.70 5.10 -10.71
CA LYS A 443 19.02 5.02 -11.37
C LYS A 443 19.55 6.40 -11.74
N SER A 444 18.70 7.28 -12.25
CA SER A 444 19.09 8.63 -12.63
C SER A 444 19.66 9.45 -11.46
N VAL A 445 19.06 9.40 -10.26
CA VAL A 445 19.59 10.14 -9.10
C VAL A 445 20.80 9.45 -8.46
N VAL A 446 20.89 8.12 -8.56
CA VAL A 446 22.08 7.38 -8.13
C VAL A 446 23.29 7.78 -8.97
N GLU A 447 23.15 7.82 -10.30
CA GLU A 447 24.24 8.14 -11.22
C GLU A 447 24.62 9.63 -11.19
N ASN A 448 23.67 10.55 -11.05
CA ASN A 448 23.91 11.97 -11.16
C ASN A 448 24.18 12.67 -9.83
N GLU A 449 23.61 12.19 -8.73
CA GLU A 449 23.63 12.86 -7.43
C GLU A 449 24.26 12.01 -6.32
N GLY A 450 24.71 10.78 -6.64
CA GLY A 450 25.37 9.90 -5.70
C GLY A 450 24.45 9.34 -4.61
N VAL A 451 23.15 9.26 -4.88
CA VAL A 451 22.17 8.65 -3.97
C VAL A 451 22.54 7.19 -3.73
N THR A 452 22.53 6.77 -2.48
CA THR A 452 22.84 5.39 -2.06
C THR A 452 21.60 4.62 -1.63
N HIS A 453 20.61 5.29 -0.99
CA HIS A 453 19.43 4.65 -0.43
C HIS A 453 18.13 5.36 -0.82
N MET A 454 17.05 4.60 -0.88
CA MET A 454 15.70 5.11 -1.14
C MET A 454 14.77 4.82 0.04
N ALA A 455 14.30 5.84 0.71
CA ALA A 455 13.30 5.73 1.74
C ALA A 455 11.89 5.53 1.15
N ALA A 456 11.08 4.67 1.79
CA ALA A 456 9.71 4.38 1.38
C ALA A 456 8.78 4.22 2.60
N ILE A 457 7.53 4.74 2.48
CA ILE A 457 6.51 4.76 3.54
C ILE A 457 5.34 3.80 3.28
N CYS A 458 5.55 2.76 2.53
CA CYS A 458 4.49 1.80 2.24
C CYS A 458 5.03 0.38 2.26
N ALA A 459 4.46 -0.45 3.13
CA ALA A 459 4.85 -1.85 3.27
C ALA A 459 4.88 -2.60 1.91
N ILE A 460 3.85 -2.40 1.08
CA ILE A 460 3.82 -3.01 -0.26
C ILE A 460 4.95 -2.47 -1.15
N CYS A 461 5.30 -1.18 -1.05
CA CYS A 461 6.41 -0.63 -1.83
C CYS A 461 7.75 -1.20 -1.36
N LYS A 462 7.98 -1.27 -0.04
CA LYS A 462 9.19 -1.87 0.55
C LYS A 462 9.35 -3.32 0.09
N SER A 463 8.34 -4.16 0.30
CA SER A 463 8.33 -5.58 -0.16
C SER A 463 8.50 -5.73 -1.68
N GLN A 464 7.98 -4.81 -2.47
CA GLN A 464 8.13 -4.83 -3.92
C GLN A 464 9.56 -4.48 -4.34
N PHE A 465 10.12 -3.40 -3.79
CA PHE A 465 11.44 -2.91 -4.17
C PHE A 465 12.54 -3.87 -3.77
N THR A 466 12.51 -4.43 -2.57
CA THR A 466 13.51 -5.42 -2.12
C THR A 466 13.56 -6.65 -3.02
N LYS A 467 12.43 -7.05 -3.62
CA LYS A 467 12.37 -8.19 -4.53
C LYS A 467 12.66 -7.85 -6.00
N THR A 468 12.34 -6.64 -6.46
CA THR A 468 12.37 -6.32 -7.91
C THR A 468 13.51 -5.41 -8.34
N LEU A 469 13.99 -4.52 -7.50
CA LEU A 469 15.10 -3.63 -7.83
C LEU A 469 16.45 -4.36 -8.01
N PRO A 470 16.72 -5.53 -7.38
CA PRO A 470 17.90 -6.32 -7.69
C PRO A 470 18.05 -6.69 -9.17
N TYR A 471 16.95 -6.83 -9.92
CA TYR A 471 16.98 -7.05 -11.37
C TYR A 471 17.51 -5.83 -12.16
N TYR A 472 17.53 -4.66 -11.54
CA TYR A 472 18.02 -3.42 -12.10
C TYR A 472 19.39 -3.00 -11.55
N GLY A 473 20.04 -3.89 -10.78
CA GLY A 473 21.39 -3.68 -10.25
C GLY A 473 21.46 -2.98 -8.90
N PHE A 474 20.34 -2.79 -8.22
CA PHE A 474 20.27 -2.32 -6.84
C PHE A 474 20.38 -3.49 -5.86
N THR A 475 20.60 -3.20 -4.59
CA THR A 475 20.61 -4.19 -3.50
C THR A 475 19.40 -3.99 -2.58
N MET A 476 19.09 -5.00 -1.77
CA MET A 476 17.89 -4.96 -0.89
C MET A 476 18.06 -3.94 0.24
N ASP A 477 19.26 -3.83 0.78
CA ASP A 477 19.65 -2.92 1.85
C ASP A 477 19.55 -1.43 1.46
N GLN A 478 19.52 -1.12 0.16
CA GLN A 478 19.30 0.25 -0.32
C GLN A 478 17.84 0.76 -0.13
N ILE A 479 16.95 -0.08 0.38
CA ILE A 479 15.53 0.28 0.63
C ILE A 479 15.29 0.35 2.13
N VAL A 480 14.97 1.55 2.62
CA VAL A 480 14.81 1.83 4.04
C VAL A 480 13.41 2.35 4.37
N SER A 481 12.97 2.13 5.60
CA SER A 481 11.80 2.79 6.19
C SER A 481 12.14 4.23 6.58
N VAL A 482 11.17 5.13 6.57
CA VAL A 482 11.40 6.49 7.14
C VAL A 482 11.62 6.40 8.65
N HIS A 483 10.88 5.52 9.34
CA HIS A 483 11.07 5.36 10.79
C HIS A 483 12.28 4.51 11.18
N GLN A 484 12.87 3.74 10.26
CA GLN A 484 14.22 3.20 10.44
C GLN A 484 15.23 4.35 10.57
N LEU A 485 15.20 5.32 9.66
CA LEU A 485 16.08 6.51 9.74
C LEU A 485 15.85 7.33 11.02
N VAL A 486 14.59 7.41 11.47
CA VAL A 486 14.28 8.03 12.77
C VAL A 486 14.88 7.22 13.90
N SER A 487 14.75 5.89 13.87
CA SER A 487 15.27 4.98 14.91
C SER A 487 16.78 5.07 15.07
N GLU A 488 17.51 5.16 13.95
CA GLU A 488 18.97 5.26 13.92
C GLU A 488 19.47 6.61 14.47
N ALA A 489 18.78 7.71 14.11
CA ALA A 489 19.16 9.06 14.54
C ALA A 489 18.62 9.48 15.91
N LEU A 490 17.70 8.71 16.51
CA LEU A 490 17.03 9.07 17.76
C LEU A 490 17.92 8.77 18.97
N VAL A 491 18.36 9.81 19.66
CA VAL A 491 19.12 9.71 20.92
C VAL A 491 18.14 9.43 22.07
N MET A 492 18.14 8.20 22.54
CA MET A 492 17.23 7.77 23.61
C MET A 492 17.78 8.13 25.00
N LYS A 493 16.88 8.55 25.89
CA LYS A 493 17.27 8.85 27.28
C LYS A 493 17.76 7.61 28.00
N GLY A 494 18.93 7.71 28.61
CA GLY A 494 19.59 6.61 29.31
C GLY A 494 20.37 5.66 28.45
N SER A 495 20.47 5.93 27.13
CA SER A 495 21.30 5.14 26.21
C SER A 495 22.79 5.48 26.33
N GLU A 496 23.64 4.55 25.87
CA GLU A 496 25.09 4.80 25.74
C GLU A 496 25.37 5.98 24.81
N GLN A 497 24.62 6.13 23.73
CA GLN A 497 24.71 7.23 22.78
C GLN A 497 24.44 8.60 23.45
N GLU A 498 23.48 8.68 24.38
CA GLU A 498 23.24 9.92 25.17
C GLU A 498 24.46 10.25 26.01
N ALA A 499 25.02 9.24 26.71
CA ALA A 499 26.20 9.41 27.55
C ALA A 499 27.43 9.90 26.78
N GLU A 500 27.66 9.33 25.57
CA GLU A 500 28.74 9.74 24.68
C GLU A 500 28.58 11.20 24.21
N LEU A 501 27.39 11.58 23.75
CA LEU A 501 27.08 12.94 23.28
C LEU A 501 27.16 14.01 24.38
N ASP A 502 26.82 13.66 25.60
CA ASP A 502 26.86 14.57 26.74
C ASP A 502 28.25 14.64 27.42
N GLY A 503 29.22 13.85 26.93
CA GLY A 503 30.60 13.85 27.46
C GLY A 503 30.69 13.24 28.83
N THR A 504 29.76 12.34 29.20
CA THR A 504 29.72 11.68 30.53
C THR A 504 30.47 10.36 30.54
N ASP A 505 31.13 9.98 29.43
CA ASP A 505 31.99 8.82 29.40
C ASP A 505 33.23 8.99 30.26
N GLY A 506 33.15 8.38 31.46
CA GLY A 506 34.28 7.76 32.11
C GLY A 506 35.45 8.65 32.47
N ASP A 507 35.29 9.54 33.41
CA ASP A 507 36.41 9.84 34.33
C ASP A 507 36.43 8.78 35.45
N ASP A 508 36.62 7.52 35.10
CA ASP A 508 37.14 6.50 36.01
C ASP A 508 38.62 6.75 36.18
N THR A 509 38.94 7.77 36.93
CA THR A 509 40.25 7.93 37.52
C THR A 509 40.51 6.74 38.42
N GLU A 510 41.37 5.84 37.99
CA GLU A 510 42.09 4.91 38.81
C GLU A 510 42.73 5.72 39.97
N GLU A 511 42.35 5.42 41.19
CA GLU A 511 43.18 5.58 42.40
C GLU A 511 43.46 4.18 43.02
#